data_896e45aa8c4c6e928a0579b05bd81e8f
#
_entry.id   896e45aa8c4c6e928a0579b05bd81e8f
#
_cell.length_a   1.000
_cell.length_b   1.000
_cell.length_c   1.000
_cell.angle_alpha   90.00
_cell.angle_beta   90.00
_cell.angle_gamma   90.00
#
_symmetry.space_group_name_H-M   'P 1'
#
loop_
_entity.id
_entity.type
_entity.pdbx_description
1 polymer ?
#
loop_
_entity_poly.entity_id
_entity_poly.type
_entity_poly.pdbx_seq_one_letter_code
_entity_poly.pdbx_strand_id
1 'polypeptide(L)'
;QNIENFEKYNVKKIITQCPHCLTTLKNDYAEIGVELEVIHHSELIADLIKNEKIQPEATIEDDITFHDACYVGRHHGEYDAPRQILQSVLKDSSSLKEMPRNKEQSFCCGAGGGNMWYEIKQGKRINVERFEEAIDTGAKKVATSCNFCMIMMEDGKKVTGQDKNMEVFDIAELVAERI
;
A
#
# COMPACT_ATOMS: atom_id res chain seq x y z
N GLN A 1 -8.90 25.12 -10.82
CA GLN A 1 -7.46 25.33 -10.57
C GLN A 1 -6.64 24.10 -10.94
N ASN A 2 -6.92 22.88 -10.41
CA ASN A 2 -6.13 21.68 -10.74
C ASN A 2 -6.23 21.35 -12.24
N ILE A 3 -7.43 21.36 -12.80
CA ILE A 3 -7.68 21.10 -14.23
C ILE A 3 -6.92 22.11 -15.09
N GLU A 4 -7.02 23.40 -14.80
CA GLU A 4 -6.28 24.45 -15.50
C GLU A 4 -4.76 24.22 -15.45
N ASN A 5 -4.25 23.72 -14.31
CA ASN A 5 -2.85 23.37 -14.20
C ASN A 5 -2.49 22.15 -15.06
N PHE A 6 -3.33 21.11 -15.08
CA PHE A 6 -3.08 19.93 -15.91
C PHE A 6 -3.07 20.28 -17.39
N GLU A 7 -3.99 21.14 -17.83
CA GLU A 7 -4.03 21.66 -19.20
C GLU A 7 -2.80 22.51 -19.51
N LYS A 8 -2.48 23.47 -18.64
CA LYS A 8 -1.33 24.37 -18.78
C LYS A 8 -0.01 23.63 -18.96
N TYR A 9 0.18 22.55 -18.21
CA TYR A 9 1.41 21.73 -18.23
C TYR A 9 1.29 20.51 -19.14
N ASN A 10 0.19 20.38 -19.89
CA ASN A 10 -0.08 19.24 -20.78
C ASN A 10 0.09 17.87 -20.08
N VAL A 11 -0.40 17.77 -18.86
CA VAL A 11 -0.33 16.53 -18.07
C VAL A 11 -1.24 15.48 -18.72
N LYS A 12 -0.69 14.34 -19.09
CA LYS A 12 -1.42 13.22 -19.71
C LYS A 12 -1.50 12.01 -18.79
N LYS A 13 -0.49 11.82 -17.95
CA LYS A 13 -0.35 10.66 -17.07
C LYS A 13 0.04 11.11 -15.67
N ILE A 14 -0.63 10.53 -14.68
CA ILE A 14 -0.35 10.78 -13.26
C ILE A 14 -0.04 9.45 -12.58
N ILE A 15 1.05 9.41 -11.83
CA ILE A 15 1.39 8.30 -10.94
C ILE A 15 1.14 8.78 -9.53
N THR A 16 0.41 7.99 -8.75
CA THR A 16 0.10 8.34 -7.37
C THR A 16 0.35 7.19 -6.42
N GLN A 17 0.88 7.49 -5.24
CA GLN A 17 0.98 6.56 -4.11
C GLN A 17 -0.28 6.58 -3.25
N CYS A 18 -1.06 7.65 -3.33
CA CYS A 18 -2.27 7.82 -2.53
C CYS A 18 -3.48 7.21 -3.26
N PRO A 19 -4.10 6.13 -2.73
CA PRO A 19 -5.25 5.50 -3.38
C PRO A 19 -6.49 6.39 -3.44
N HIS A 20 -6.65 7.34 -2.52
CA HIS A 20 -7.73 8.32 -2.57
C HIS A 20 -7.53 9.28 -3.75
N CYS A 21 -6.29 9.75 -3.96
CA CYS A 21 -5.95 10.55 -5.14
C CYS A 21 -6.17 9.76 -6.44
N LEU A 22 -5.83 8.46 -6.45
CA LEU A 22 -6.11 7.58 -7.58
C LEU A 22 -7.61 7.59 -7.92
N THR A 23 -8.46 7.36 -6.93
CA THR A 23 -9.91 7.31 -7.13
C THR A 23 -10.45 8.66 -7.59
N THR A 24 -10.10 9.74 -6.92
CA THR A 24 -10.57 11.09 -7.28
C THR A 24 -10.12 11.49 -8.67
N LEU A 25 -8.85 11.33 -9.01
CA LEU A 25 -8.33 11.75 -10.33
C LEU A 25 -8.82 10.86 -11.46
N LYS A 26 -9.02 9.56 -11.22
CA LYS A 26 -9.45 8.60 -12.23
C LYS A 26 -10.96 8.59 -12.43
N ASN A 27 -11.74 8.70 -11.35
CA ASN A 27 -13.18 8.54 -11.37
C ASN A 27 -13.90 9.90 -11.29
N ASP A 28 -13.68 10.67 -10.19
CA ASP A 28 -14.45 11.89 -9.96
C ASP A 28 -14.15 12.96 -11.01
N TYR A 29 -12.90 13.04 -11.49
CA TYR A 29 -12.55 13.98 -12.58
C TYR A 29 -13.14 13.56 -13.92
N ALA A 30 -13.28 12.26 -14.18
CA ALA A 30 -13.95 11.77 -15.39
C ALA A 30 -15.44 12.17 -15.40
N GLU A 31 -16.12 12.20 -14.26
CA GLU A 31 -17.52 12.64 -14.14
C GLU A 31 -17.72 14.12 -14.54
N ILE A 32 -16.69 14.92 -14.41
CA ILE A 32 -16.70 16.34 -14.82
C ILE A 32 -16.02 16.58 -16.17
N GLY A 33 -15.79 15.51 -16.95
CA GLY A 33 -15.29 15.57 -18.33
C GLY A 33 -13.79 15.72 -18.47
N VAL A 34 -13.00 15.41 -17.41
CA VAL A 34 -11.53 15.45 -17.46
C VAL A 34 -10.99 14.02 -17.46
N GLU A 35 -10.49 13.59 -18.60
CA GLU A 35 -9.88 12.26 -18.75
C GLU A 35 -8.35 12.33 -18.55
N LEU A 36 -7.86 11.60 -17.55
CA LEU A 36 -6.44 11.47 -17.23
C LEU A 36 -6.07 9.99 -17.14
N GLU A 37 -4.91 9.64 -17.67
CA GLU A 37 -4.31 8.34 -17.36
C GLU A 37 -3.74 8.38 -15.94
N VAL A 38 -4.43 7.76 -14.99
CA VAL A 38 -4.00 7.71 -13.58
C VAL A 38 -3.72 6.28 -13.20
N ILE A 39 -2.51 6.02 -12.72
CA ILE A 39 -2.08 4.70 -12.27
C ILE A 39 -1.55 4.76 -10.84
N HIS A 40 -1.75 3.70 -10.12
CA HIS A 40 -1.14 3.54 -8.80
C HIS A 40 0.35 3.20 -8.94
N HIS A 41 1.19 3.65 -8.00
CA HIS A 41 2.63 3.39 -8.06
C HIS A 41 2.96 1.88 -8.07
N SER A 42 2.16 1.03 -7.39
CA SER A 42 2.34 -0.42 -7.42
C SER A 42 2.16 -1.01 -8.82
N GLU A 43 1.18 -0.54 -9.59
CA GLU A 43 0.96 -0.98 -10.97
C GLU A 43 2.17 -0.62 -11.85
N LEU A 44 2.68 0.62 -11.69
CA LEU A 44 3.87 1.05 -12.42
C LEU A 44 5.10 0.20 -12.07
N ILE A 45 5.37 0.00 -10.78
CA ILE A 45 6.55 -0.76 -10.34
C ILE A 45 6.48 -2.20 -10.82
N ALA A 46 5.31 -2.85 -10.69
CA ALA A 46 5.11 -4.21 -11.19
C ALA A 46 5.32 -4.29 -12.71
N ASP A 47 4.82 -3.30 -13.47
CA ASP A 47 5.02 -3.24 -14.92
C ASP A 47 6.49 -3.02 -15.30
N LEU A 48 7.20 -2.16 -14.57
CA LEU A 48 8.65 -1.96 -14.78
C LEU A 48 9.46 -3.23 -14.50
N ILE A 49 9.13 -3.99 -13.47
CA ILE A 49 9.77 -5.27 -13.14
C ILE A 49 9.44 -6.29 -14.24
N LYS A 50 8.17 -6.45 -14.60
CA LYS A 50 7.71 -7.38 -15.61
C LYS A 50 8.36 -7.15 -16.99
N ASN A 51 8.58 -5.89 -17.34
CA ASN A 51 9.23 -5.51 -18.60
C ASN A 51 10.75 -5.39 -18.49
N GLU A 52 11.36 -5.88 -17.41
CA GLU A 52 12.81 -5.90 -17.17
C GLU A 52 13.46 -4.49 -17.20
N LYS A 53 12.66 -3.43 -16.95
CA LYS A 53 13.16 -2.05 -16.86
C LYS A 53 13.84 -1.75 -15.53
N ILE A 54 13.42 -2.44 -14.49
CA ILE A 54 14.09 -2.53 -13.19
C ILE A 54 14.18 -4.00 -12.80
N GLN A 55 15.27 -4.37 -12.14
CA GLN A 55 15.52 -5.75 -11.71
C GLN A 55 15.99 -5.73 -10.26
N PRO A 56 15.06 -5.69 -9.30
CA PRO A 56 15.42 -5.67 -7.90
C PRO A 56 16.09 -7.00 -7.50
N GLU A 57 17.11 -6.91 -6.65
CA GLU A 57 17.75 -8.10 -6.08
C GLU A 57 16.85 -8.75 -5.03
N ALA A 58 16.65 -10.06 -5.12
CA ALA A 58 15.91 -10.84 -4.13
C ALA A 58 16.77 -11.08 -2.88
N THR A 59 16.86 -10.09 -2.00
CA THR A 59 17.76 -10.11 -0.84
C THR A 59 17.04 -10.21 0.51
N ILE A 60 15.72 -10.10 0.56
CA ILE A 60 14.97 -10.15 1.82
C ILE A 60 14.90 -11.60 2.32
N GLU A 61 15.49 -11.84 3.48
CA GLU A 61 15.54 -13.15 4.15
C GLU A 61 14.40 -13.37 5.16
N ASP A 62 13.74 -12.30 5.60
CA ASP A 62 12.61 -12.35 6.50
C ASP A 62 11.30 -12.58 5.76
N ASP A 63 10.37 -13.26 6.40
CA ASP A 63 8.98 -13.30 5.91
C ASP A 63 8.33 -11.92 6.00
N ILE A 64 7.55 -11.58 4.98
CA ILE A 64 6.79 -10.34 4.88
C ILE A 64 5.30 -10.67 4.94
N THR A 65 4.52 -9.86 5.64
CA THR A 65 3.06 -9.82 5.48
C THR A 65 2.65 -8.55 4.75
N PHE A 66 1.49 -8.59 4.06
CA PHE A 66 1.03 -7.45 3.27
C PHE A 66 -0.33 -6.95 3.75
N HIS A 67 -0.42 -5.63 3.92
CA HIS A 67 -1.68 -4.97 4.18
C HIS A 67 -2.28 -4.42 2.88
N ASP A 68 -3.35 -5.03 2.40
CA ASP A 68 -4.09 -4.56 1.24
C ASP A 68 -4.79 -3.23 1.53
N ALA A 69 -4.40 -2.19 0.81
CA ALA A 69 -5.04 -0.88 0.90
C ALA A 69 -6.45 -0.93 0.28
N CYS A 70 -7.47 -0.59 1.07
CA CYS A 70 -8.87 -0.77 0.67
C CYS A 70 -9.24 -0.04 -0.64
N TYR A 71 -8.71 1.15 -0.87
CA TYR A 71 -8.99 1.90 -2.11
C TYR A 71 -8.25 1.34 -3.32
N VAL A 72 -7.07 0.72 -3.17
CA VAL A 72 -6.40 0.02 -4.27
C VAL A 72 -7.15 -1.26 -4.62
N GLY A 73 -7.44 -2.09 -3.61
CA GLY A 73 -8.09 -3.37 -3.82
C GLY A 73 -9.57 -3.23 -4.14
N ARG A 74 -10.40 -2.80 -3.17
CA ARG A 74 -11.87 -2.83 -3.32
C ARG A 74 -12.42 -1.87 -4.37
N HIS A 75 -11.81 -0.69 -4.56
CA HIS A 75 -12.29 0.29 -5.51
C HIS A 75 -11.70 0.11 -6.92
N HIS A 76 -10.49 -0.45 -7.04
CA HIS A 76 -9.81 -0.60 -8.32
C HIS A 76 -9.50 -2.05 -8.69
N GLY A 77 -9.77 -3.03 -7.81
CA GLY A 77 -9.58 -4.46 -8.08
C GLY A 77 -8.12 -4.89 -8.14
N GLU A 78 -7.18 -4.03 -7.70
CA GLU A 78 -5.76 -4.31 -7.82
C GLU A 78 -5.24 -5.01 -6.55
N TYR A 79 -4.92 -6.29 -6.70
CA TYR A 79 -4.38 -7.15 -5.63
C TYR A 79 -3.08 -7.83 -6.04
N ASP A 80 -2.80 -7.94 -7.33
CA ASP A 80 -1.72 -8.76 -7.86
C ASP A 80 -0.39 -8.00 -7.98
N ALA A 81 -0.43 -6.73 -8.41
CA ALA A 81 0.78 -5.93 -8.56
C ALA A 81 1.60 -5.82 -7.28
N PRO A 82 1.03 -5.54 -6.09
CA PRO A 82 1.80 -5.54 -4.85
C PRO A 82 2.45 -6.89 -4.54
N ARG A 83 1.77 -7.99 -4.83
CA ARG A 83 2.28 -9.35 -4.57
C ARG A 83 3.41 -9.73 -5.52
N GLN A 84 3.30 -9.35 -6.79
CA GLN A 84 4.39 -9.52 -7.77
C GLN A 84 5.65 -8.76 -7.34
N ILE A 85 5.49 -7.52 -6.86
CA ILE A 85 6.60 -6.72 -6.34
C ILE A 85 7.26 -7.42 -5.15
N LEU A 86 6.47 -7.85 -4.16
CA LEU A 86 7.01 -8.52 -2.98
C LEU A 86 7.74 -9.82 -3.32
N GLN A 87 7.19 -10.60 -4.25
CA GLN A 87 7.86 -11.83 -4.74
C GLN A 87 9.20 -11.53 -5.40
N SER A 88 9.36 -10.40 -6.08
CA SER A 88 10.62 -10.05 -6.75
C SER A 88 11.76 -9.67 -5.80
N VAL A 89 11.46 -9.29 -4.56
CA VAL A 89 12.45 -8.88 -3.56
C VAL A 89 12.72 -9.93 -2.47
N LEU A 90 11.84 -10.93 -2.36
CA LEU A 90 11.98 -12.04 -1.40
C LEU A 90 12.96 -13.08 -1.92
N LYS A 91 13.83 -13.59 -1.03
CA LYS A 91 14.63 -14.80 -1.32
C LYS A 91 13.75 -16.05 -1.34
N ASP A 92 14.23 -17.13 -1.99
CA ASP A 92 13.57 -18.42 -2.02
C ASP A 92 13.29 -19.02 -0.62
N SER A 93 14.11 -18.64 0.37
CA SER A 93 13.95 -19.07 1.76
C SER A 93 12.86 -18.32 2.52
N SER A 94 12.33 -17.25 1.97
CA SER A 94 11.38 -16.32 2.61
C SER A 94 10.04 -16.38 1.89
N SER A 95 8.98 -15.95 2.56
CA SER A 95 7.65 -16.01 1.99
C SER A 95 6.79 -14.78 2.31
N LEU A 96 5.84 -14.52 1.42
CA LEU A 96 4.71 -13.66 1.71
C LEU A 96 3.72 -14.42 2.58
N LYS A 97 3.54 -13.97 3.83
CA LYS A 97 2.56 -14.50 4.78
C LYS A 97 1.29 -13.66 4.70
N GLU A 98 0.26 -14.20 4.10
CA GLU A 98 -1.02 -13.48 4.03
C GLU A 98 -1.70 -13.40 5.41
N MET A 99 -2.24 -12.22 5.74
CA MET A 99 -3.11 -12.10 6.89
C MET A 99 -4.43 -12.85 6.64
N PRO A 100 -5.15 -13.33 7.68
CA PRO A 100 -6.43 -14.02 7.49
C PRO A 100 -7.44 -13.21 6.68
N ARG A 101 -7.54 -11.91 6.96
CA ARG A 101 -8.38 -10.97 6.20
C ARG A 101 -7.51 -10.24 5.17
N ASN A 102 -7.43 -10.77 3.94
CA ASN A 102 -6.64 -10.20 2.84
C ASN A 102 -7.50 -9.99 1.58
N LYS A 103 -6.95 -9.35 0.58
CA LYS A 103 -7.61 -9.03 -0.70
C LYS A 103 -8.98 -8.37 -0.49
N GLU A 104 -10.04 -8.92 -1.08
CA GLU A 104 -11.41 -8.40 -0.98
C GLU A 104 -11.92 -8.34 0.46
N GLN A 105 -11.45 -9.24 1.30
CA GLN A 105 -11.81 -9.32 2.72
C GLN A 105 -10.88 -8.53 3.62
N SER A 106 -9.91 -7.81 3.07
CA SER A 106 -8.92 -7.06 3.84
C SER A 106 -9.57 -6.17 4.89
N PHE A 107 -9.06 -6.24 6.12
CA PHE A 107 -9.50 -5.36 7.19
C PHE A 107 -8.89 -3.96 7.05
N CYS A 108 -9.64 -2.93 7.40
CA CYS A 108 -9.22 -1.54 7.24
C CYS A 108 -8.00 -1.20 8.12
N CYS A 109 -7.12 -0.32 7.65
CA CYS A 109 -6.07 0.27 8.48
C CYS A 109 -6.59 1.26 9.53
N GLY A 110 -7.84 1.73 9.40
CA GLY A 110 -8.46 2.66 10.33
C GLY A 110 -8.28 4.14 10.01
N ALA A 111 -7.62 4.52 8.92
CA ALA A 111 -7.43 5.93 8.55
C ALA A 111 -8.65 6.60 7.94
N GLY A 112 -9.51 5.80 7.27
CA GLY A 112 -10.63 6.29 6.48
C GLY A 112 -11.65 7.11 7.27
N GLY A 113 -12.38 8.00 6.56
CA GLY A 113 -13.35 8.88 7.19
C GLY A 113 -12.75 9.91 8.16
N GLY A 114 -11.46 10.19 8.05
CA GLY A 114 -10.77 11.10 8.95
C GLY A 114 -10.44 10.51 10.32
N ASN A 115 -10.69 9.21 10.54
CA ASN A 115 -10.48 8.56 11.85
C ASN A 115 -9.03 8.61 12.34
N MET A 116 -8.06 8.77 11.46
CA MET A 116 -6.66 8.96 11.86
C MET A 116 -6.43 10.23 12.70
N TRP A 117 -7.36 11.20 12.63
CA TRP A 117 -7.30 12.46 13.36
C TRP A 117 -8.09 12.45 14.68
N TYR A 118 -8.81 11.36 14.97
CA TYR A 118 -9.63 11.21 16.15
C TYR A 118 -9.08 10.14 17.09
N GLU A 119 -9.08 10.45 18.36
CA GLU A 119 -8.78 9.50 19.41
C GLU A 119 -10.05 8.71 19.78
N ILE A 120 -10.10 7.43 19.42
CA ILE A 120 -11.20 6.52 19.77
C ILE A 120 -11.01 6.10 21.24
N LYS A 121 -11.92 6.56 22.11
CA LYS A 121 -11.87 6.29 23.56
C LYS A 121 -12.57 4.99 23.98
N GLN A 122 -13.33 4.36 23.09
CA GLN A 122 -14.09 3.13 23.38
C GLN A 122 -13.68 2.03 22.44
N GLY A 123 -13.51 0.83 23.02
CA GLY A 123 -13.11 -0.34 22.26
C GLY A 123 -11.65 -0.33 21.82
N LYS A 124 -11.31 -1.23 20.92
CA LYS A 124 -9.97 -1.37 20.35
C LYS A 124 -9.85 -0.54 19.07
N ARG A 125 -8.77 0.17 18.91
CA ARG A 125 -8.52 0.94 17.68
C ARG A 125 -8.35 -0.02 16.49
N ILE A 126 -8.93 0.35 15.35
CA ILE A 126 -8.93 -0.47 14.12
C ILE A 126 -7.51 -0.82 13.67
N ASN A 127 -6.59 0.15 13.70
CA ASN A 127 -5.21 -0.07 13.31
C ASN A 127 -4.46 -1.02 14.25
N VAL A 128 -4.75 -0.99 15.53
CA VAL A 128 -4.18 -1.91 16.52
C VAL A 128 -4.65 -3.33 16.23
N GLU A 129 -5.96 -3.53 16.02
CA GLU A 129 -6.51 -4.83 15.65
C GLU A 129 -5.91 -5.36 14.34
N ARG A 130 -5.79 -4.48 13.33
CA ARG A 130 -5.17 -4.86 12.06
C ARG A 130 -3.68 -5.20 12.20
N PHE A 131 -2.96 -4.47 13.03
CA PHE A 131 -1.53 -4.75 13.25
C PHE A 131 -1.32 -6.05 14.04
N GLU A 132 -2.24 -6.41 14.94
CA GLU A 132 -2.21 -7.71 15.61
C GLU A 132 -2.38 -8.88 14.63
N GLU A 133 -3.24 -8.75 13.61
CA GLU A 133 -3.30 -9.75 12.53
C GLU A 133 -1.95 -9.88 11.80
N ALA A 134 -1.23 -8.78 11.63
CA ALA A 134 0.11 -8.85 11.05
C ALA A 134 1.10 -9.59 11.97
N ILE A 135 1.04 -9.36 13.29
CA ILE A 135 1.85 -10.08 14.28
C ILE A 135 1.55 -11.58 14.23
N ASP A 136 0.28 -11.95 14.14
CA ASP A 136 -0.18 -13.35 14.15
C ASP A 136 0.31 -14.14 12.93
N THR A 137 0.72 -13.49 11.85
CA THR A 137 1.36 -14.15 10.70
C THR A 137 2.75 -14.70 10.99
N GLY A 138 3.40 -14.19 12.04
CA GLY A 138 4.78 -14.50 12.39
C GLY A 138 5.83 -13.81 11.50
N ALA A 139 5.42 -12.98 10.54
CA ALA A 139 6.31 -12.20 9.70
C ALA A 139 7.09 -11.14 10.52
N LYS A 140 8.25 -10.75 10.03
CA LYS A 140 9.08 -9.69 10.63
C LYS A 140 8.86 -8.33 9.98
N LYS A 141 8.27 -8.31 8.81
CA LYS A 141 8.03 -7.10 8.03
C LYS A 141 6.57 -7.02 7.61
N VAL A 142 6.01 -5.80 7.68
CA VAL A 142 4.68 -5.47 7.14
C VAL A 142 4.88 -4.54 5.97
N ALA A 143 4.43 -4.94 4.79
CA ALA A 143 4.42 -4.09 3.62
C ALA A 143 3.02 -3.53 3.35
N THR A 144 2.96 -2.33 2.81
CA THR A 144 1.74 -1.68 2.34
C THR A 144 2.01 -0.87 1.07
N SER A 145 0.97 -0.45 0.37
CA SER A 145 1.06 0.36 -0.84
C SER A 145 0.25 1.67 -0.72
N CYS A 146 0.10 2.17 0.49
CA CYS A 146 -0.66 3.39 0.77
C CYS A 146 -0.01 4.16 1.91
N ASN A 147 0.29 5.43 1.68
CA ASN A 147 0.90 6.32 2.67
C ASN A 147 0.08 6.45 3.97
N PHE A 148 -1.24 6.47 3.89
CA PHE A 148 -2.09 6.49 5.09
C PHE A 148 -2.08 5.15 5.82
N CYS A 149 -2.12 4.04 5.09
CA CYS A 149 -1.99 2.71 5.71
C CYS A 149 -0.63 2.57 6.39
N MET A 150 0.45 3.09 5.81
CA MET A 150 1.77 3.09 6.41
C MET A 150 1.79 3.80 7.77
N ILE A 151 1.24 5.00 7.85
CA ILE A 151 1.11 5.75 9.11
C ILE A 151 0.33 4.95 10.16
N MET A 152 -0.79 4.33 9.76
CA MET A 152 -1.63 3.56 10.68
C MET A 152 -0.97 2.25 11.13
N MET A 153 -0.20 1.58 10.27
CA MET A 153 0.58 0.41 10.64
C MET A 153 1.72 0.77 11.59
N GLU A 154 2.43 1.86 11.33
CA GLU A 154 3.47 2.38 12.22
C GLU A 154 2.92 2.76 13.61
N ASP A 155 1.74 3.39 13.67
CA ASP A 155 1.08 3.69 14.93
C ASP A 155 0.64 2.39 15.66
N GLY A 156 0.06 1.44 14.93
CA GLY A 156 -0.30 0.12 15.46
C GLY A 156 0.91 -0.63 16.04
N LYS A 157 2.04 -0.60 15.34
CA LYS A 157 3.33 -1.15 15.79
C LYS A 157 3.74 -0.58 17.14
N LYS A 158 3.70 0.74 17.29
CA LYS A 158 4.06 1.42 18.54
C LYS A 158 3.13 1.05 19.69
N VAL A 159 1.82 1.07 19.44
CA VAL A 159 0.82 0.75 20.47
C VAL A 159 0.91 -0.70 20.94
N THR A 160 1.27 -1.63 20.04
CA THR A 160 1.46 -3.04 20.38
C THR A 160 2.84 -3.38 20.94
N GLY A 161 3.73 -2.39 21.05
CA GLY A 161 5.09 -2.58 21.60
C GLY A 161 6.02 -3.39 20.68
N GLN A 162 5.77 -3.40 19.38
CA GLN A 162 6.54 -4.16 18.38
C GLN A 162 7.66 -3.35 17.71
N ASP A 163 8.01 -2.20 18.23
CA ASP A 163 9.01 -1.28 17.62
C ASP A 163 10.35 -1.95 17.27
N LYS A 164 10.75 -2.97 18.03
CA LYS A 164 12.02 -3.69 17.82
C LYS A 164 11.88 -5.01 17.09
N ASN A 165 10.66 -5.49 16.87
CA ASN A 165 10.41 -6.84 16.39
C ASN A 165 9.84 -6.89 14.97
N MET A 166 9.18 -5.84 14.54
CA MET A 166 8.57 -5.72 13.22
C MET A 166 8.90 -4.37 12.60
N GLU A 167 9.09 -4.38 11.30
CA GLU A 167 9.32 -3.19 10.48
C GLU A 167 8.14 -2.99 9.53
N VAL A 168 7.81 -1.73 9.24
CA VAL A 168 6.74 -1.37 8.29
C VAL A 168 7.38 -0.66 7.11
N PHE A 169 7.00 -1.05 5.89
CA PHE A 169 7.54 -0.51 4.65
C PHE A 169 6.43 -0.18 3.65
N ASP A 170 6.66 0.85 2.85
CA ASP A 170 6.00 0.92 1.54
C ASP A 170 6.71 -0.04 0.57
N ILE A 171 5.93 -0.66 -0.34
CA ILE A 171 6.50 -1.57 -1.35
C ILE A 171 7.54 -0.89 -2.23
N ALA A 172 7.42 0.43 -2.47
CA ALA A 172 8.40 1.19 -3.23
C ALA A 172 9.75 1.29 -2.52
N GLU A 173 9.76 1.42 -1.19
CA GLU A 173 10.99 1.42 -0.39
C GLU A 173 11.73 0.10 -0.51
N LEU A 174 10.98 -1.03 -0.40
CA LEU A 174 11.57 -2.36 -0.54
C LEU A 174 12.24 -2.59 -1.90
N VAL A 175 11.69 -2.02 -2.97
CA VAL A 175 12.29 -2.08 -4.31
C VAL A 175 13.46 -1.11 -4.43
N ALA A 176 13.30 0.14 -4.00
CA ALA A 176 14.30 1.19 -4.16
C ALA A 176 15.64 0.87 -3.47
N GLU A 177 15.60 0.13 -2.38
CA GLU A 177 16.81 -0.35 -1.68
C GLU A 177 17.55 -1.47 -2.43
N ARG A 178 16.98 -2.02 -3.51
CA ARG A 178 17.44 -3.25 -4.19
C ARG A 178 17.66 -3.10 -5.70
N ILE A 179 17.65 -1.88 -6.19
CA ILE A 179 17.94 -1.54 -7.60
C ILE A 179 19.19 -0.71 -7.74
#